data_d6efcc01541271692dfdb6fbc99edd37
#
_entry.id   d6efcc01541271692dfdb6fbc99edd37
#
_cell.length_a   1.000
_cell.length_b   1.000
_cell.length_c   1.000
_cell.angle_alpha   90.00
_cell.angle_beta   90.00
_cell.angle_gamma   90.00
#
_symmetry.space_group_name_H-M   'P 1'
#
loop_
_entity.id
_entity.type
_entity.pdbx_description
1 polymer ?
#
loop_
_entity_poly.entity_id
_entity_poly.type
_entity_poly.pdbx_seq_one_letter_code
_entity_poly.pdbx_strand_id
1 'polypeptide(L)'
;LSERFLSTINDPNTVITPIDTALRFPEILEVLLAKYRDDIDLFAALVAGSDSSAHLLDQIRQKQRPADTRMSLLKIFRRAVSPVLDTETTKKLKIPTLTLVENYGTTFKPIEVLKEQFGQMDDLTKGALAALIGEYDTRGQLGYILTDNFFTWFEQTYDGLMTITGPRGAGRDVELNTIFADFDGQYPCDFVIRAAVDDRPLAVGFARYDSTRGGAQSDDRTGGNSHKVTKAKEYCEKTGTKLKLVFLSDGPGLGHRDTWEEACKLDGSWNGNVRVATMKLAESRITPDWLLD
;
A
#
# COMPACT_ATOMS: atom_id res chain seq x y z
N LEU A 1 -33.39 3.84 8.90
CA LEU A 1 -32.42 2.89 8.36
C LEU A 1 -31.75 3.63 7.20
N SER A 2 -30.49 4.04 7.36
CA SER A 2 -29.72 4.61 6.23
C SER A 2 -29.66 3.54 5.15
N GLU A 3 -30.19 3.83 3.96
CA GLU A 3 -30.08 2.91 2.82
C GLU A 3 -28.60 2.65 2.56
N ARG A 4 -28.25 1.37 2.49
CA ARG A 4 -26.95 0.92 2.03
C ARG A 4 -26.88 1.14 0.53
N PHE A 5 -26.44 2.32 0.15
CA PHE A 5 -26.44 2.76 -1.27
C PHE A 5 -25.77 1.74 -2.20
N LEU A 6 -24.61 1.20 -1.83
CA LEU A 6 -23.92 0.22 -2.67
C LEU A 6 -24.77 -1.02 -2.95
N SER A 7 -25.65 -1.42 -2.04
CA SER A 7 -26.55 -2.56 -2.24
C SER A 7 -27.62 -2.32 -3.30
N THR A 8 -27.82 -1.08 -3.75
CA THR A 8 -28.74 -0.74 -4.85
C THR A 8 -28.11 -0.88 -6.24
N ILE A 9 -26.79 -1.05 -6.29
CA ILE A 9 -26.03 -1.18 -7.56
C ILE A 9 -26.04 -2.63 -8.00
N ASN A 10 -26.69 -2.91 -9.12
CA ASN A 10 -26.84 -4.27 -9.64
C ASN A 10 -25.52 -4.83 -10.23
N ASP A 11 -24.72 -3.99 -10.88
CA ASP A 11 -23.45 -4.36 -11.48
C ASP A 11 -22.32 -3.48 -10.90
N PRO A 12 -21.49 -4.00 -10.00
CA PRO A 12 -20.35 -3.28 -9.44
C PRO A 12 -19.38 -2.71 -10.46
N ASN A 13 -19.22 -3.38 -11.61
CA ASN A 13 -18.27 -2.94 -12.63
C ASN A 13 -18.60 -1.57 -13.22
N THR A 14 -19.87 -1.15 -13.16
CA THR A 14 -20.30 0.16 -13.66
C THR A 14 -19.73 1.33 -12.88
N VAL A 15 -19.37 1.10 -11.61
CA VAL A 15 -18.86 2.14 -10.70
C VAL A 15 -17.36 2.02 -10.40
N ILE A 16 -16.70 0.99 -10.93
CA ILE A 16 -15.24 0.84 -10.80
C ILE A 16 -14.53 1.83 -11.73
N THR A 17 -13.47 2.45 -11.22
CA THR A 17 -12.63 3.39 -11.97
C THR A 17 -11.41 2.65 -12.51
N PRO A 18 -11.24 2.53 -13.84
CA PRO A 18 -10.03 1.96 -14.40
C PRO A 18 -8.88 2.94 -14.23
N ILE A 19 -7.84 2.52 -13.50
CA ILE A 19 -6.58 3.25 -13.40
C ILE A 19 -5.55 2.50 -14.24
N ASP A 20 -5.03 3.17 -15.27
CA ASP A 20 -4.04 2.63 -16.20
C ASP A 20 -2.68 3.27 -15.93
N THR A 21 -1.65 2.45 -15.71
CA THR A 21 -0.27 2.91 -15.57
C THR A 21 0.40 3.20 -16.91
N ALA A 22 -0.25 2.94 -18.01
CA ALA A 22 0.22 3.07 -19.40
C ALA A 22 1.43 2.20 -19.77
N LEU A 23 2.15 1.63 -18.81
CA LEU A 23 3.31 0.76 -19.07
C LEU A 23 2.89 -0.70 -19.21
N ARG A 24 3.15 -1.28 -20.37
CA ARG A 24 2.87 -2.69 -20.69
C ARG A 24 4.14 -3.41 -21.13
N PHE A 25 4.05 -4.71 -21.28
CA PHE A 25 5.10 -5.50 -21.92
C PHE A 25 5.05 -5.26 -23.46
N PRO A 26 6.20 -5.10 -24.15
CA PRO A 26 7.57 -5.21 -23.62
C PRO A 26 8.19 -3.90 -23.06
N GLU A 27 7.56 -2.74 -23.24
CA GLU A 27 8.11 -1.42 -22.92
C GLU A 27 8.48 -1.28 -21.43
N ILE A 28 7.73 -1.96 -20.54
CA ILE A 28 8.01 -1.97 -19.11
C ILE A 28 9.39 -2.55 -18.78
N LEU A 29 9.93 -3.44 -19.62
CA LEU A 29 11.26 -4.04 -19.38
C LEU A 29 12.38 -3.01 -19.47
N GLU A 30 12.33 -2.11 -20.44
CA GLU A 30 13.31 -1.04 -20.61
C GLU A 30 13.28 -0.06 -19.44
N VAL A 31 12.06 0.33 -19.02
CA VAL A 31 11.88 1.24 -17.90
C VAL A 31 12.38 0.64 -16.59
N LEU A 32 12.06 -0.63 -16.31
CA LEU A 32 12.51 -1.32 -15.10
C LEU A 32 14.00 -1.61 -15.14
N LEU A 33 14.55 -1.97 -16.31
CA LEU A 33 15.99 -2.16 -16.45
C LEU A 33 16.74 -0.84 -16.22
N ALA A 34 16.28 0.26 -16.79
CA ALA A 34 16.87 1.58 -16.54
C ALA A 34 16.86 1.95 -15.06
N LYS A 35 15.76 1.64 -14.37
CA LYS A 35 15.59 1.90 -12.93
C LYS A 35 16.53 1.09 -12.04
N TYR A 36 16.74 -0.18 -12.37
CA TYR A 36 17.43 -1.14 -11.48
C TYR A 36 18.82 -1.57 -11.96
N ARG A 37 19.29 -1.10 -13.11
CA ARG A 37 20.58 -1.49 -13.70
C ARG A 37 21.73 -1.34 -12.72
N ASP A 38 21.87 -0.16 -12.11
CA ASP A 38 22.97 0.14 -11.19
C ASP A 38 22.91 -0.76 -9.93
N ASP A 39 21.71 -1.04 -9.41
CA ASP A 39 21.54 -1.93 -8.26
C ASP A 39 21.86 -3.39 -8.62
N ILE A 40 21.51 -3.84 -9.84
CA ILE A 40 21.83 -5.19 -10.33
C ILE A 40 23.35 -5.33 -10.55
N ASP A 41 23.99 -4.33 -11.13
CA ASP A 41 25.44 -4.33 -11.36
C ASP A 41 26.19 -4.27 -10.03
N LEU A 42 25.72 -3.49 -9.07
CA LEU A 42 26.27 -3.48 -7.71
C LEU A 42 26.08 -4.84 -7.01
N PHE A 43 24.92 -5.48 -7.18
CA PHE A 43 24.70 -6.82 -6.63
C PHE A 43 25.67 -7.83 -7.22
N ALA A 44 25.89 -7.82 -8.54
CA ALA A 44 26.87 -8.66 -9.22
C ALA A 44 28.29 -8.44 -8.70
N ALA A 45 28.69 -7.19 -8.49
CA ALA A 45 29.99 -6.85 -7.89
C ALA A 45 30.12 -7.39 -6.46
N LEU A 46 29.07 -7.27 -5.64
CA LEU A 46 29.05 -7.84 -4.28
C LEU A 46 29.12 -9.36 -4.28
N VAL A 47 28.43 -10.03 -5.21
CA VAL A 47 28.53 -11.49 -5.40
C VAL A 47 29.99 -11.89 -5.73
N ALA A 48 30.63 -11.21 -6.66
CA ALA A 48 32.01 -11.50 -7.06
C ALA A 48 32.99 -11.35 -5.88
N GLY A 49 32.79 -10.34 -5.01
CA GLY A 49 33.63 -10.06 -3.86
C GLY A 49 33.27 -10.82 -2.56
N SER A 50 32.25 -11.68 -2.58
CA SER A 50 31.81 -12.41 -1.37
C SER A 50 32.36 -13.84 -1.32
N ASP A 51 32.75 -14.29 -0.13
CA ASP A 51 33.24 -15.65 0.12
C ASP A 51 32.10 -16.65 0.38
N SER A 52 30.91 -16.14 0.72
CA SER A 52 29.72 -16.93 0.94
C SER A 52 28.46 -16.11 0.74
N SER A 53 27.31 -16.76 0.56
CA SER A 53 26.02 -16.07 0.48
C SER A 53 25.61 -15.41 1.82
N ALA A 54 26.12 -15.89 2.92
CA ALA A 54 25.98 -15.23 4.23
C ALA A 54 26.81 -13.92 4.29
N HIS A 55 28.05 -13.94 3.77
CA HIS A 55 28.88 -12.74 3.64
C HIS A 55 28.24 -11.74 2.66
N LEU A 56 27.69 -12.18 1.54
CA LEU A 56 26.93 -11.34 0.63
C LEU A 56 25.76 -10.63 1.35
N LEU A 57 24.99 -11.35 2.16
CA LEU A 57 23.89 -10.75 2.93
C LEU A 57 24.39 -9.67 3.89
N ASP A 58 25.53 -9.94 4.57
CA ASP A 58 26.14 -8.96 5.47
C ASP A 58 26.60 -7.69 4.74
N GLN A 59 27.25 -7.84 3.57
CA GLN A 59 27.64 -6.73 2.70
C GLN A 59 26.45 -5.88 2.25
N ILE A 60 25.33 -6.51 1.90
CA ILE A 60 24.09 -5.81 1.52
C ILE A 60 23.54 -5.00 2.70
N ARG A 61 23.58 -5.54 3.91
CA ARG A 61 22.96 -4.95 5.12
C ARG A 61 23.82 -3.91 5.83
N GLN A 62 24.99 -3.54 5.32
CA GLN A 62 25.83 -2.50 5.91
C GLN A 62 25.07 -1.18 6.11
N LYS A 63 25.19 -0.57 7.30
CA LYS A 63 24.49 0.66 7.69
C LYS A 63 24.81 1.87 6.79
N GLN A 64 26.04 1.91 6.27
CA GLN A 64 26.54 2.99 5.41
C GLN A 64 25.86 3.02 4.04
N ARG A 65 25.28 1.89 3.60
CA ARG A 65 24.57 1.80 2.34
C ARG A 65 23.23 2.56 2.41
N PRO A 66 22.89 3.38 1.41
CA PRO A 66 21.58 4.06 1.34
C PRO A 66 20.41 3.07 1.50
N ALA A 67 19.35 3.51 2.16
CA ALA A 67 18.21 2.64 2.48
C ALA A 67 17.53 2.07 1.23
N ASP A 68 17.40 2.89 0.18
CA ASP A 68 16.75 2.48 -1.08
C ASP A 68 17.61 1.47 -1.84
N THR A 69 18.91 1.72 -1.99
CA THR A 69 19.86 0.76 -2.57
C THR A 69 19.85 -0.56 -1.79
N ARG A 70 19.88 -0.49 -0.45
CA ARG A 70 19.80 -1.68 0.39
C ARG A 70 18.50 -2.46 0.15
N MET A 71 17.38 -1.76 -0.01
CA MET A 71 16.09 -2.40 -0.29
C MET A 71 16.10 -3.08 -1.67
N SER A 72 16.62 -2.43 -2.71
CA SER A 72 16.75 -3.03 -4.05
C SER A 72 17.63 -4.29 -4.02
N LEU A 73 18.78 -4.22 -3.36
CA LEU A 73 19.67 -5.39 -3.20
C LEU A 73 19.01 -6.53 -2.41
N LEU A 74 18.18 -6.24 -1.40
CA LEU A 74 17.43 -7.27 -0.67
C LEU A 74 16.32 -7.90 -1.51
N LYS A 75 15.67 -7.13 -2.38
CA LYS A 75 14.72 -7.67 -3.37
C LYS A 75 15.43 -8.64 -4.32
N ILE A 76 16.63 -8.27 -4.82
CA ILE A 76 17.46 -9.15 -5.67
C ILE A 76 17.87 -10.38 -4.88
N PHE A 77 18.35 -10.23 -3.64
CA PHE A 77 18.74 -11.36 -2.78
C PHE A 77 17.59 -12.35 -2.60
N ARG A 78 16.39 -11.86 -2.33
CA ARG A 78 15.20 -12.71 -2.22
C ARG A 78 14.91 -13.48 -3.51
N ARG A 79 15.10 -12.89 -4.68
CA ARG A 79 14.84 -13.56 -5.97
C ARG A 79 15.95 -14.52 -6.39
N ALA A 80 17.18 -14.14 -6.15
CA ALA A 80 18.34 -14.87 -6.66
C ALA A 80 18.95 -15.86 -5.65
N VAL A 81 18.88 -15.56 -4.35
CA VAL A 81 19.59 -16.32 -3.31
C VAL A 81 18.66 -17.14 -2.43
N SER A 82 17.63 -16.51 -1.84
CA SER A 82 16.69 -17.22 -0.95
C SER A 82 15.28 -16.64 -1.03
N PRO A 83 14.32 -17.33 -1.66
CA PRO A 83 12.94 -16.88 -1.74
C PRO A 83 12.20 -16.91 -0.39
N VAL A 84 12.76 -17.63 0.60
CA VAL A 84 12.19 -17.76 1.95
C VAL A 84 12.43 -16.52 2.78
N LEU A 85 13.56 -15.83 2.57
CA LEU A 85 13.93 -14.67 3.39
C LEU A 85 13.09 -13.45 3.02
N ASP A 86 12.24 -13.01 3.95
CA ASP A 86 11.38 -11.86 3.76
C ASP A 86 12.16 -10.53 3.79
N THR A 87 11.90 -9.66 2.80
CA THR A 87 12.61 -8.36 2.68
C THR A 87 12.29 -7.41 3.83
N GLU A 88 11.05 -7.41 4.35
CA GLU A 88 10.64 -6.55 5.46
C GLU A 88 11.34 -6.91 6.77
N THR A 89 11.57 -8.19 7.00
CA THR A 89 12.36 -8.68 8.15
C THR A 89 13.84 -8.38 7.93
N THR A 90 14.35 -8.64 6.73
CA THR A 90 15.77 -8.53 6.40
C THR A 90 16.26 -7.08 6.41
N LYS A 91 15.42 -6.12 6.07
CA LYS A 91 15.77 -4.67 6.12
C LYS A 91 15.98 -4.14 7.54
N LYS A 92 15.42 -4.80 8.57
CA LYS A 92 15.51 -4.38 9.97
C LYS A 92 16.91 -4.62 10.53
N LEU A 93 17.77 -3.59 10.51
CA LEU A 93 19.15 -3.70 10.93
C LEU A 93 19.34 -4.01 12.43
N LYS A 94 18.29 -3.88 13.25
CA LYS A 94 18.28 -4.33 14.65
C LYS A 94 18.33 -5.85 14.79
N ILE A 95 17.95 -6.61 13.77
CA ILE A 95 18.10 -8.07 13.74
C ILE A 95 19.50 -8.37 13.20
N PRO A 96 20.39 -9.05 13.95
CA PRO A 96 21.74 -9.39 13.49
C PRO A 96 21.70 -10.25 12.22
N THR A 97 22.65 -10.04 11.30
CA THR A 97 22.77 -10.89 10.10
C THR A 97 22.99 -12.36 10.46
N LEU A 98 23.77 -12.62 11.53
CA LEU A 98 24.01 -13.98 12.03
C LEU A 98 22.71 -14.71 12.35
N THR A 99 21.77 -14.06 13.02
CA THR A 99 20.46 -14.66 13.35
C THR A 99 19.66 -15.04 12.10
N LEU A 100 19.73 -14.22 11.03
CA LEU A 100 19.08 -14.55 9.77
C LEU A 100 19.77 -15.74 9.07
N VAL A 101 21.09 -15.80 9.15
CA VAL A 101 21.88 -16.92 8.60
C VAL A 101 21.62 -18.22 9.37
N GLU A 102 21.59 -18.18 10.70
CA GLU A 102 21.27 -19.35 11.52
C GLU A 102 19.89 -19.92 11.20
N ASN A 103 18.89 -19.07 10.99
CA ASN A 103 17.53 -19.48 10.73
C ASN A 103 17.27 -19.90 9.27
N TYR A 104 17.92 -19.26 8.30
CA TYR A 104 17.58 -19.39 6.88
C TYR A 104 18.75 -19.73 5.97
N GLY A 105 19.98 -19.77 6.48
CA GLY A 105 21.20 -19.95 5.66
C GLY A 105 21.21 -21.25 4.85
N THR A 106 20.53 -22.29 5.33
CA THR A 106 20.38 -23.57 4.59
C THR A 106 19.57 -23.44 3.31
N THR A 107 18.83 -22.35 3.15
CA THR A 107 18.05 -22.02 1.94
C THR A 107 18.83 -21.18 0.95
N PHE A 108 20.03 -20.73 1.30
CA PHE A 108 20.82 -19.85 0.45
C PHE A 108 21.47 -20.62 -0.69
N LYS A 109 21.31 -20.10 -1.90
CA LYS A 109 22.01 -20.61 -3.06
C LYS A 109 23.52 -20.46 -2.84
N PRO A 110 24.37 -21.48 -3.17
CA PRO A 110 25.82 -21.39 -3.02
C PRO A 110 26.42 -20.20 -3.77
N ILE A 111 27.42 -19.56 -3.19
CA ILE A 111 28.03 -18.35 -3.73
C ILE A 111 28.73 -18.59 -5.07
N GLU A 112 29.31 -19.78 -5.28
CA GLU A 112 29.96 -20.17 -6.52
C GLU A 112 28.98 -20.20 -7.68
N VAL A 113 27.76 -20.71 -7.44
CA VAL A 113 26.68 -20.71 -8.44
C VAL A 113 26.23 -19.28 -8.76
N LEU A 114 26.15 -18.43 -7.75
CA LEU A 114 25.82 -17.01 -7.96
C LEU A 114 26.93 -16.29 -8.76
N LYS A 115 28.21 -16.55 -8.46
CA LYS A 115 29.33 -15.97 -9.21
C LYS A 115 29.29 -16.34 -10.70
N GLU A 116 29.01 -17.60 -11.01
CA GLU A 116 28.81 -18.04 -12.38
C GLU A 116 27.63 -17.32 -13.05
N GLN A 117 26.46 -17.31 -12.41
CA GLN A 117 25.24 -16.73 -12.98
C GLN A 117 25.32 -15.22 -13.17
N PHE A 118 25.86 -14.50 -12.18
CA PHE A 118 25.96 -13.04 -12.25
C PHE A 118 27.16 -12.57 -13.07
N GLY A 119 28.21 -13.38 -13.20
CA GLY A 119 29.37 -13.08 -14.03
C GLY A 119 29.09 -13.12 -15.54
N GLN A 120 28.03 -13.82 -15.97
CA GLN A 120 27.66 -14.00 -17.39
C GLN A 120 26.32 -13.33 -17.73
N MET A 121 25.79 -12.45 -16.84
CA MET A 121 24.46 -11.86 -17.00
C MET A 121 24.45 -10.81 -18.13
N ASP A 122 23.71 -11.07 -19.19
CA ASP A 122 23.45 -10.13 -20.28
C ASP A 122 22.29 -9.17 -19.94
N ASP A 123 22.06 -8.18 -20.80
CA ASP A 123 21.02 -7.17 -20.61
C ASP A 123 19.61 -7.76 -20.62
N LEU A 124 19.40 -8.86 -21.34
CA LEU A 124 18.10 -9.54 -21.37
C LEU A 124 17.79 -10.19 -20.01
N THR A 125 18.78 -10.85 -19.44
CA THR A 125 18.68 -11.47 -18.10
C THR A 125 18.55 -10.40 -17.00
N LYS A 126 19.29 -9.28 -17.11
CA LYS A 126 19.12 -8.12 -16.21
C LYS A 126 17.71 -7.53 -16.30
N GLY A 127 17.17 -7.40 -17.52
CA GLY A 127 15.81 -6.94 -17.75
C GLY A 127 14.76 -7.85 -17.11
N ALA A 128 14.92 -9.17 -17.24
CA ALA A 128 14.05 -10.14 -16.59
C ALA A 128 14.12 -10.04 -15.05
N LEU A 129 15.31 -9.90 -14.48
CA LEU A 129 15.48 -9.70 -13.04
C LEU A 129 14.89 -8.37 -12.59
N ALA A 130 15.10 -7.28 -13.34
CA ALA A 130 14.51 -5.98 -13.07
C ALA A 130 12.97 -6.05 -13.05
N ALA A 131 12.35 -6.78 -13.98
CA ALA A 131 10.91 -7.01 -13.98
C ALA A 131 10.43 -7.74 -12.72
N LEU A 132 11.14 -8.80 -12.31
CA LEU A 132 10.81 -9.58 -11.11
C LEU A 132 10.91 -8.78 -9.80
N ILE A 133 11.86 -7.86 -9.69
CA ILE A 133 12.00 -7.01 -8.50
C ILE A 133 11.09 -5.78 -8.55
N GLY A 134 10.80 -5.27 -9.75
CA GLY A 134 9.91 -4.14 -9.99
C GLY A 134 8.43 -4.45 -9.79
N GLU A 135 8.02 -5.72 -9.91
CA GLU A 135 6.64 -6.14 -9.67
C GLU A 135 6.10 -5.70 -8.31
N TYR A 136 6.95 -5.65 -7.28
CA TYR A 136 6.56 -5.18 -5.96
C TYR A 136 6.24 -3.68 -5.92
N ASP A 137 6.91 -2.88 -6.74
CA ASP A 137 6.73 -1.42 -6.76
C ASP A 137 5.40 -1.05 -7.42
N THR A 138 4.99 -1.79 -8.43
CA THR A 138 3.74 -1.52 -9.18
C THR A 138 2.50 -1.82 -8.36
N ARG A 139 2.54 -2.76 -7.43
CA ARG A 139 1.37 -3.12 -6.59
C ARG A 139 0.87 -1.97 -5.72
N GLY A 140 1.78 -1.14 -5.19
CA GLY A 140 1.41 0.04 -4.39
C GLY A 140 1.04 1.26 -5.23
N GLN A 141 1.53 1.36 -6.47
CA GLN A 141 1.38 2.56 -7.29
C GLN A 141 -0.09 2.88 -7.64
N LEU A 142 -0.90 1.88 -7.94
CA LEU A 142 -2.32 2.08 -8.24
C LEU A 142 -3.08 2.66 -7.04
N GLY A 143 -2.74 2.23 -5.83
CA GLY A 143 -3.27 2.82 -4.60
C GLY A 143 -2.88 4.29 -4.43
N TYR A 144 -1.63 4.63 -4.75
CA TYR A 144 -1.16 6.02 -4.70
C TYR A 144 -1.84 6.89 -5.76
N ILE A 145 -2.02 6.38 -6.99
CA ILE A 145 -2.74 7.09 -8.05
C ILE A 145 -4.20 7.31 -7.64
N LEU A 146 -4.85 6.31 -7.05
CA LEU A 146 -6.21 6.46 -6.52
C LEU A 146 -6.29 7.57 -5.49
N THR A 147 -5.39 7.56 -4.51
CA THR A 147 -5.34 8.54 -3.44
C THR A 147 -5.08 9.94 -4.00
N ASP A 148 -4.10 10.10 -4.89
CA ASP A 148 -3.77 11.40 -5.50
C ASP A 148 -4.91 11.95 -6.36
N ASN A 149 -5.57 11.12 -7.13
CA ASN A 149 -6.77 11.49 -7.89
C ASN A 149 -7.90 11.95 -6.98
N PHE A 150 -8.12 11.24 -5.87
CA PHE A 150 -9.14 11.61 -4.89
C PHE A 150 -8.82 12.96 -4.21
N PHE A 151 -7.58 13.18 -3.81
CA PHE A 151 -7.14 14.44 -3.23
C PHE A 151 -7.33 15.60 -4.22
N THR A 152 -6.88 15.42 -5.46
CA THR A 152 -7.01 16.44 -6.51
C THR A 152 -8.48 16.78 -6.77
N TRP A 153 -9.34 15.76 -6.90
CA TRP A 153 -10.77 15.96 -7.05
C TRP A 153 -11.37 16.69 -5.86
N PHE A 154 -11.01 16.28 -4.63
CA PHE A 154 -11.56 16.85 -3.38
C PHE A 154 -11.18 18.32 -3.23
N GLU A 155 -9.91 18.66 -3.43
CA GLU A 155 -9.40 20.03 -3.36
C GLU A 155 -10.05 20.94 -4.39
N GLN A 156 -10.26 20.46 -5.63
CA GLN A 156 -10.93 21.23 -6.67
C GLN A 156 -12.43 21.42 -6.41
N THR A 157 -13.08 20.39 -5.82
CA THR A 157 -14.54 20.41 -5.61
C THR A 157 -14.90 21.22 -4.37
N TYR A 158 -14.08 21.19 -3.32
CA TYR A 158 -14.39 21.77 -2.01
C TYR A 158 -13.43 22.88 -1.60
N ASP A 159 -12.79 23.56 -2.57
CA ASP A 159 -11.91 24.69 -2.33
C ASP A 159 -12.59 25.74 -1.44
N GLY A 160 -11.85 26.19 -0.43
CA GLY A 160 -12.33 27.18 0.56
C GLY A 160 -13.38 26.65 1.55
N LEU A 161 -13.98 25.49 1.35
CA LEU A 161 -14.98 24.90 2.24
C LEU A 161 -14.38 23.85 3.17
N MET A 162 -13.57 22.97 2.62
CA MET A 162 -12.93 21.85 3.34
C MET A 162 -11.50 21.64 2.85
N THR A 163 -10.69 21.04 3.71
CA THR A 163 -9.32 20.63 3.38
C THR A 163 -9.17 19.11 3.54
N ILE A 164 -8.24 18.52 2.78
CA ILE A 164 -7.85 17.13 2.91
C ILE A 164 -6.35 17.05 3.12
N THR A 165 -5.92 16.23 4.08
CA THR A 165 -4.50 16.03 4.41
C THR A 165 -4.18 14.55 4.58
N GLY A 166 -3.00 14.15 4.14
CA GLY A 166 -2.48 12.77 4.21
C GLY A 166 -1.41 12.53 3.15
N PRO A 167 -0.79 11.36 3.12
CA PRO A 167 0.18 11.01 2.09
C PRO A 167 -0.51 10.78 0.74
N ARG A 168 -0.07 11.49 -0.30
CA ARG A 168 -0.53 11.26 -1.69
C ARG A 168 0.19 10.08 -2.36
N GLY A 169 1.27 9.61 -1.77
CA GLY A 169 2.12 8.53 -2.25
C GLY A 169 2.70 7.74 -1.09
N ALA A 170 3.89 7.20 -1.28
CA ALA A 170 4.61 6.53 -0.19
C ALA A 170 4.87 7.51 0.96
N GLY A 171 4.29 7.25 2.12
CA GLY A 171 4.40 8.11 3.29
C GLY A 171 3.93 7.40 4.55
N ARG A 172 3.93 8.14 5.65
CA ARG A 172 3.33 7.65 6.90
C ARG A 172 1.86 7.99 6.92
N ASP A 173 1.06 7.02 7.31
CA ASP A 173 -0.35 7.22 7.60
C ASP A 173 -0.54 8.27 8.69
N VAL A 174 -1.68 8.92 8.68
CA VAL A 174 -2.07 9.86 9.74
C VAL A 174 -2.60 9.04 10.91
N GLU A 175 -1.97 9.17 12.08
CA GLU A 175 -2.46 8.51 13.29
C GLU A 175 -3.57 9.34 13.96
N LEU A 176 -4.69 8.70 14.28
CA LEU A 176 -5.85 9.41 14.84
C LEU A 176 -5.56 10.09 16.19
N ASN A 177 -4.63 9.56 16.98
CA ASN A 177 -4.17 10.17 18.22
C ASN A 177 -3.35 11.47 18.02
N THR A 178 -2.90 11.75 16.79
CA THR A 178 -2.31 13.06 16.45
C THR A 178 -3.37 14.12 16.17
N ILE A 179 -4.61 13.70 15.93
CA ILE A 179 -5.77 14.56 15.67
C ILE A 179 -6.57 14.76 16.96
N PHE A 180 -6.77 13.68 17.70
CA PHE A 180 -7.48 13.65 18.98
C PHE A 180 -6.52 13.10 20.04
N ALA A 181 -6.00 13.97 20.90
CA ALA A 181 -4.96 13.63 21.87
C ALA A 181 -5.41 12.59 22.91
N ASP A 182 -6.72 12.44 23.12
CA ASP A 182 -7.35 11.48 24.01
C ASP A 182 -7.75 10.17 23.34
N PHE A 183 -7.45 10.00 22.04
CA PHE A 183 -7.69 8.74 21.34
C PHE A 183 -6.63 7.70 21.73
N ASP A 184 -7.09 6.57 22.28
CA ASP A 184 -6.19 5.51 22.77
C ASP A 184 -5.79 4.53 21.67
N GLY A 185 -4.49 4.25 21.64
CA GLY A 185 -3.86 3.27 20.75
C GLY A 185 -3.69 3.73 19.29
N GLN A 186 -3.21 2.81 18.46
CA GLN A 186 -2.94 3.07 17.05
C GLN A 186 -4.22 3.04 16.23
N TYR A 187 -4.35 4.01 15.33
CA TYR A 187 -5.43 4.06 14.35
C TYR A 187 -4.92 4.80 13.09
N PRO A 188 -4.13 4.11 12.26
CA PRO A 188 -3.62 4.70 11.04
C PRO A 188 -4.74 4.87 10.02
N CYS A 189 -4.81 6.06 9.42
CA CYS A 189 -5.71 6.40 8.32
C CYS A 189 -4.93 7.07 7.18
N ASP A 190 -5.40 6.90 5.96
CA ASP A 190 -4.71 7.41 4.77
C ASP A 190 -4.93 8.92 4.59
N PHE A 191 -6.05 9.45 5.10
CA PHE A 191 -6.33 10.89 5.03
C PHE A 191 -7.30 11.38 6.09
N VAL A 192 -7.29 12.71 6.28
CA VAL A 192 -8.21 13.43 7.15
C VAL A 192 -8.85 14.57 6.37
N ILE A 193 -10.17 14.71 6.49
CA ILE A 193 -10.94 15.82 5.96
C ILE A 193 -11.29 16.76 7.11
N ARG A 194 -11.10 18.08 6.92
CA ARG A 194 -11.34 19.11 7.92
C ARG A 194 -12.21 20.22 7.35
N ALA A 195 -12.97 20.88 8.19
CA ALA A 195 -13.62 22.14 7.83
C ALA A 195 -12.56 23.25 7.67
N ALA A 196 -12.63 24.03 6.59
CA ALA A 196 -11.66 25.08 6.35
C ALA A 196 -11.80 26.25 7.35
N VAL A 197 -12.99 26.46 7.92
CA VAL A 197 -13.31 27.59 8.78
C VAL A 197 -12.66 27.51 10.17
N ASP A 198 -12.55 26.31 10.74
CA ASP A 198 -12.12 26.09 12.12
C ASP A 198 -11.13 24.94 12.30
N ASP A 199 -10.66 24.36 11.19
CA ASP A 199 -9.77 23.17 11.13
C ASP A 199 -10.32 21.94 11.85
N ARG A 200 -11.62 21.91 12.14
CA ARG A 200 -12.28 20.80 12.84
C ARG A 200 -12.26 19.55 11.96
N PRO A 201 -11.80 18.40 12.48
CA PRO A 201 -11.88 17.13 11.77
C PRO A 201 -13.35 16.73 11.51
N LEU A 202 -13.66 16.42 10.26
CA LEU A 202 -14.98 15.99 9.80
C LEU A 202 -15.01 14.49 9.52
N ALA A 203 -13.97 14.00 8.82
CA ALA A 203 -13.86 12.60 8.46
C ALA A 203 -12.40 12.14 8.44
N VAL A 204 -12.21 10.85 8.63
CA VAL A 204 -10.97 10.15 8.29
C VAL A 204 -11.26 9.09 7.24
N GLY A 205 -10.26 8.78 6.42
CA GLY A 205 -10.47 7.85 5.32
C GLY A 205 -9.35 6.84 5.12
N PHE A 206 -9.74 5.78 4.40
CA PHE A 206 -8.90 4.65 4.04
C PHE A 206 -9.02 4.44 2.54
N ALA A 207 -7.90 4.48 1.83
CA ALA A 207 -7.85 4.37 0.38
C ALA A 207 -7.27 3.03 -0.04
N ARG A 208 -7.94 2.37 -1.00
CA ARG A 208 -7.51 1.09 -1.49
C ARG A 208 -7.91 0.86 -2.93
N TYR A 209 -6.95 0.43 -3.74
CA TYR A 209 -7.18 -0.02 -5.10
C TYR A 209 -6.93 -1.54 -5.20
N ASP A 210 -8.00 -2.29 -5.43
CA ASP A 210 -7.94 -3.74 -5.60
C ASP A 210 -7.75 -4.10 -7.08
N SER A 211 -6.51 -4.33 -7.51
CA SER A 211 -6.19 -4.74 -8.89
C SER A 211 -6.70 -6.15 -9.22
N THR A 212 -6.79 -7.01 -8.20
CA THR A 212 -7.21 -8.41 -8.32
C THR A 212 -8.04 -8.80 -7.11
N ARG A 213 -8.76 -9.93 -7.22
CA ARG A 213 -9.39 -10.58 -6.06
C ARG A 213 -8.31 -10.87 -5.01
N GLY A 214 -8.49 -10.32 -3.84
CA GLY A 214 -7.57 -10.56 -2.74
C GLY A 214 -7.79 -11.92 -2.08
N GLY A 215 -7.13 -12.98 -2.47
CA GLY A 215 -7.19 -14.34 -1.90
C GLY A 215 -7.57 -14.45 -0.40
N ALA A 216 -6.95 -15.34 0.37
CA ALA A 216 -7.19 -15.51 1.83
C ALA A 216 -7.00 -14.23 2.68
N GLN A 217 -6.34 -13.23 2.13
CA GLN A 217 -6.22 -11.91 2.76
C GLN A 217 -7.50 -11.05 2.66
N SER A 218 -8.53 -11.44 1.93
CA SER A 218 -9.79 -10.69 1.89
C SER A 218 -10.55 -10.80 3.22
N ASP A 219 -10.54 -11.96 3.85
CA ASP A 219 -11.20 -12.19 5.14
C ASP A 219 -10.58 -11.38 6.28
N ASP A 220 -9.22 -11.28 6.30
CA ASP A 220 -8.48 -10.42 7.24
C ASP A 220 -8.83 -8.94 7.08
N ARG A 221 -9.24 -8.52 5.89
CA ARG A 221 -9.56 -7.14 5.54
C ARG A 221 -10.93 -6.73 6.05
N THR A 222 -11.91 -7.61 5.92
CA THR A 222 -13.28 -7.38 6.42
C THR A 222 -13.25 -7.20 7.93
N GLY A 223 -12.54 -8.08 8.63
CA GLY A 223 -12.29 -7.94 10.06
C GLY A 223 -11.61 -6.61 10.41
N GLY A 224 -10.60 -6.21 9.63
CA GLY A 224 -9.87 -4.96 9.80
C GLY A 224 -10.74 -3.72 9.63
N ASN A 225 -11.55 -3.65 8.58
CA ASN A 225 -12.43 -2.51 8.32
C ASN A 225 -13.57 -2.40 9.35
N SER A 226 -14.19 -3.52 9.70
CA SER A 226 -15.22 -3.56 10.76
C SER A 226 -14.65 -3.14 12.11
N HIS A 227 -13.43 -3.57 12.43
CA HIS A 227 -12.74 -3.14 13.66
C HIS A 227 -12.44 -1.64 13.67
N LYS A 228 -12.03 -1.06 12.52
CA LYS A 228 -11.87 0.39 12.39
C LYS A 228 -13.17 1.13 12.69
N VAL A 229 -14.28 0.69 12.11
CA VAL A 229 -15.61 1.29 12.40
C VAL A 229 -15.95 1.19 13.87
N THR A 230 -15.82 0.02 14.48
CA THR A 230 -16.12 -0.20 15.90
C THR A 230 -15.29 0.73 16.79
N LYS A 231 -13.99 0.80 16.58
CA LYS A 231 -13.08 1.60 17.40
C LYS A 231 -13.36 3.11 17.29
N ALA A 232 -13.62 3.61 16.08
CA ALA A 232 -13.99 5.01 15.88
C ALA A 232 -15.35 5.33 16.52
N LYS A 233 -16.33 4.43 16.38
CA LYS A 233 -17.66 4.57 16.98
C LYS A 233 -17.58 4.64 18.51
N GLU A 234 -16.87 3.71 19.15
CA GLU A 234 -16.68 3.68 20.60
C GLU A 234 -16.04 4.97 21.12
N TYR A 235 -15.03 5.47 20.42
CA TYR A 235 -14.39 6.75 20.75
C TYR A 235 -15.40 7.90 20.67
N CYS A 236 -16.14 8.02 19.57
CA CYS A 236 -17.11 9.09 19.37
C CYS A 236 -18.25 9.04 20.40
N GLU A 237 -18.75 7.84 20.73
CA GLU A 237 -19.80 7.66 21.75
C GLU A 237 -19.31 8.05 23.15
N LYS A 238 -18.03 7.77 23.46
CA LYS A 238 -17.40 8.11 24.75
C LYS A 238 -17.15 9.60 24.90
N THR A 239 -16.72 10.28 23.84
CA THR A 239 -16.25 11.67 23.89
C THR A 239 -17.28 12.69 23.42
N GLY A 240 -18.35 12.26 22.76
CA GLY A 240 -19.29 13.14 22.06
C GLY A 240 -18.73 13.72 20.75
N THR A 241 -17.57 13.26 20.31
CA THR A 241 -16.95 13.69 19.05
C THR A 241 -17.79 13.25 17.86
N LYS A 242 -17.97 14.13 16.89
CA LYS A 242 -18.59 13.78 15.60
C LYS A 242 -17.48 13.48 14.59
N LEU A 243 -17.48 12.30 14.00
CA LEU A 243 -16.50 11.87 13.00
C LEU A 243 -17.17 10.95 11.98
N LYS A 244 -16.90 11.15 10.71
CA LYS A 244 -17.32 10.27 9.62
C LYS A 244 -16.16 9.38 9.19
N LEU A 245 -16.47 8.22 8.59
CA LEU A 245 -15.49 7.33 7.99
C LEU A 245 -15.73 7.18 6.49
N VAL A 246 -14.68 7.39 5.71
CA VAL A 246 -14.67 7.20 4.26
C VAL A 246 -13.80 6.00 3.91
N PHE A 247 -14.37 5.00 3.24
CA PHE A 247 -13.62 3.93 2.61
C PHE A 247 -13.60 4.16 1.09
N LEU A 248 -12.51 4.73 0.60
CA LEU A 248 -12.26 4.89 -0.83
C LEU A 248 -11.75 3.55 -1.36
N SER A 249 -12.66 2.72 -1.85
CA SER A 249 -12.37 1.37 -2.32
C SER A 249 -12.69 1.28 -3.81
N ASP A 250 -11.68 0.98 -4.64
CA ASP A 250 -11.83 0.96 -6.09
C ASP A 250 -11.01 -0.17 -6.73
N GLY A 251 -11.12 -0.33 -8.02
CA GLY A 251 -10.37 -1.30 -8.80
C GLY A 251 -11.15 -2.59 -9.14
N PRO A 252 -10.67 -3.35 -10.15
CA PRO A 252 -11.37 -4.54 -10.65
C PRO A 252 -11.64 -5.62 -9.60
N GLY A 253 -10.78 -5.71 -8.58
CA GLY A 253 -10.95 -6.64 -7.47
C GLY A 253 -12.20 -6.37 -6.62
N LEU A 254 -12.66 -5.12 -6.55
CA LEU A 254 -13.89 -4.74 -5.87
C LEU A 254 -15.14 -5.37 -6.53
N GLY A 255 -15.11 -5.64 -7.85
CA GLY A 255 -16.21 -6.26 -8.58
C GLY A 255 -16.44 -7.73 -8.26
N HIS A 256 -15.54 -8.39 -7.52
CA HIS A 256 -15.78 -9.74 -7.06
C HIS A 256 -16.86 -9.79 -5.98
N ARG A 257 -17.72 -10.79 -6.07
CA ARG A 257 -18.93 -10.91 -5.24
C ARG A 257 -18.67 -10.76 -3.74
N ASP A 258 -17.68 -11.47 -3.22
CA ASP A 258 -17.30 -11.44 -1.81
C ASP A 258 -16.82 -10.04 -1.37
N THR A 259 -15.94 -9.41 -2.14
CA THR A 259 -15.42 -8.07 -1.87
C THR A 259 -16.53 -7.01 -1.95
N TRP A 260 -17.44 -7.14 -2.93
CA TRP A 260 -18.57 -6.25 -3.08
C TRP A 260 -19.59 -6.38 -1.94
N GLU A 261 -19.92 -7.60 -1.54
CA GLU A 261 -20.82 -7.86 -0.41
C GLU A 261 -20.28 -7.25 0.90
N GLU A 262 -18.96 -7.29 1.09
CA GLU A 262 -18.28 -6.64 2.23
C GLU A 262 -18.40 -5.13 2.18
N ALA A 263 -18.12 -4.53 1.02
CA ALA A 263 -18.28 -3.10 0.81
C ALA A 263 -19.73 -2.66 1.07
N CYS A 264 -20.72 -3.43 0.62
CA CYS A 264 -22.14 -3.19 0.89
C CYS A 264 -22.51 -3.29 2.38
N LYS A 265 -21.89 -4.23 3.13
CA LYS A 265 -22.14 -4.35 4.57
C LYS A 265 -21.55 -3.17 5.36
N LEU A 266 -20.41 -2.68 4.90
CA LEU A 266 -19.70 -1.56 5.52
C LEU A 266 -20.41 -0.23 5.23
N ASP A 267 -20.88 -0.04 4.00
CA ASP A 267 -21.57 1.18 3.56
C ASP A 267 -22.87 1.43 4.35
N GLY A 268 -23.04 2.65 4.82
CA GLY A 268 -24.18 3.04 5.64
C GLY A 268 -24.16 2.52 7.08
N SER A 269 -23.13 1.77 7.49
CA SER A 269 -22.99 1.32 8.87
C SER A 269 -22.81 2.50 9.83
N TRP A 270 -22.89 2.22 11.15
CA TRP A 270 -22.83 3.26 12.19
C TRP A 270 -23.79 4.43 11.91
N ASN A 271 -25.05 4.10 11.66
CA ASN A 271 -26.12 5.08 11.42
C ASN A 271 -25.84 6.05 10.24
N GLY A 272 -25.12 5.60 9.21
CA GLY A 272 -24.78 6.41 8.04
C GLY A 272 -23.49 7.23 8.17
N ASN A 273 -22.77 7.10 9.30
CA ASN A 273 -21.47 7.77 9.47
C ASN A 273 -20.34 7.11 8.68
N VAL A 274 -20.57 5.96 8.06
CA VAL A 274 -19.61 5.25 7.21
C VAL A 274 -20.10 5.27 5.77
N ARG A 275 -19.26 5.74 4.86
CA ARG A 275 -19.51 5.64 3.42
C ARG A 275 -18.37 4.93 2.71
N VAL A 276 -18.73 4.02 1.83
CA VAL A 276 -17.84 3.42 0.86
C VAL A 276 -18.05 4.11 -0.48
N ALA A 277 -16.98 4.51 -1.14
CA ALA A 277 -17.03 5.18 -2.44
C ALA A 277 -15.92 4.67 -3.36
N THR A 278 -16.19 4.61 -4.66
CA THR A 278 -15.19 4.61 -5.71
C THR A 278 -14.95 6.05 -6.18
N MET A 279 -13.94 6.29 -7.01
CA MET A 279 -13.76 7.63 -7.61
C MET A 279 -14.98 8.09 -8.40
N LYS A 280 -15.62 7.18 -9.16
CA LYS A 280 -16.85 7.49 -9.89
C LYS A 280 -18.03 7.88 -9.00
N LEU A 281 -18.06 7.39 -7.78
CA LEU A 281 -19.11 7.67 -6.80
C LEU A 281 -18.75 8.81 -5.84
N ALA A 282 -17.52 9.31 -5.86
CA ALA A 282 -17.03 10.27 -4.87
C ALA A 282 -17.94 11.50 -4.77
N GLU A 283 -18.31 12.12 -5.89
CA GLU A 283 -19.16 13.31 -5.93
C GLU A 283 -20.54 13.10 -5.28
N SER A 284 -21.16 11.95 -5.53
CA SER A 284 -22.49 11.64 -4.97
C SER A 284 -22.45 11.11 -3.56
N ARG A 285 -21.30 10.62 -3.10
CA ARG A 285 -21.16 9.97 -1.79
C ARG A 285 -20.49 10.84 -0.74
N ILE A 286 -19.49 11.61 -1.12
CA ILE A 286 -18.70 12.43 -0.20
C ILE A 286 -19.19 13.88 -0.35
N THR A 287 -20.39 14.15 0.13
CA THR A 287 -21.06 15.44 -0.04
C THR A 287 -20.84 16.36 1.17
N PRO A 288 -20.88 17.70 0.98
CA PRO A 288 -20.78 18.65 2.08
C PRO A 288 -21.84 18.41 3.17
N ASP A 289 -23.10 18.19 2.78
CA ASP A 289 -24.17 17.94 3.72
C ASP A 289 -23.87 16.75 4.63
N TRP A 290 -23.36 15.66 4.06
CA TRP A 290 -23.01 14.49 4.86
C TRP A 290 -21.78 14.71 5.75
N LEU A 291 -20.77 15.45 5.27
CA LEU A 291 -19.55 15.72 6.04
C LEU A 291 -19.79 16.69 7.20
N LEU A 292 -20.72 17.65 7.03
CA LEU A 292 -20.97 18.72 8.01
C LEU A 292 -22.07 18.35 9.03
N ASP A 293 -22.95 17.37 8.72
CA ASP A 293 -24.00 16.86 9.61
C ASP A 293 -23.38 16.06 10.79
#